data_bb74a69c36a79cae3f5a7e677c923c9e
#
_entry.id   bb74a69c36a79cae3f5a7e677c923c9e
#
_cell.length_a   1.000
_cell.length_b   1.000
_cell.length_c   1.000
_cell.angle_alpha   90.00
_cell.angle_beta   90.00
_cell.angle_gamma   90.00
#
_symmetry.space_group_name_H-M   'P 1'
#
loop_
_entity.id
_entity.type
_entity.pdbx_description
1 polymer ?
#
loop_
_entity_poly.entity_id
_entity_poly.type
_entity_poly.pdbx_seq_one_letter_code
_entity_poly.pdbx_strand_id
1 'polypeptide(L)'
;FCLSLRRSFFMLKNMFLKGIYAGKPAIFQLTVLLLLILAGAVFSSLIVMGFFYMIYGLHADITQYSDMMRLLQLISALGTFLFPALALAWLCSYNPKEYLSIGKMPKGHILLLTFLSIFLITPSISLTGILNKQMELPSFMEPIENWMRLQEETAEQLTLKLLAGRGIITLFFNLIVIAVAAGITEEFLFRGALQRIIGK
;
A
#
# COMPACT_ATOMS: atom_id res chain seq x y z
N PHE A 1 -28.22 -35.15 18.29
CA PHE A 1 -26.99 -35.52 17.58
C PHE A 1 -26.86 -34.77 16.24
N CYS A 2 -27.91 -34.71 15.44
CA CYS A 2 -27.88 -34.04 14.13
C CYS A 2 -27.76 -32.51 14.19
N LEU A 3 -28.32 -31.86 15.21
CA LEU A 3 -28.21 -30.40 15.45
C LEU A 3 -26.82 -29.96 15.92
N SER A 4 -26.11 -30.81 16.65
CA SER A 4 -24.71 -30.52 17.08
C SER A 4 -23.74 -30.64 15.91
N LEU A 5 -23.92 -31.61 15.02
CA LEU A 5 -23.14 -31.77 13.80
C LEU A 5 -23.37 -30.62 12.80
N ARG A 6 -24.61 -30.13 12.68
CA ARG A 6 -24.92 -28.98 11.82
C ARG A 6 -24.32 -27.68 12.33
N ARG A 7 -24.30 -27.48 13.66
CA ARG A 7 -23.57 -26.33 14.30
C ARG A 7 -22.07 -26.44 14.12
N SER A 8 -21.47 -27.62 14.30
CA SER A 8 -20.04 -27.84 14.06
C SER A 8 -19.67 -27.63 12.60
N PHE A 9 -20.49 -28.10 11.66
CA PHE A 9 -20.25 -27.89 10.22
C PHE A 9 -20.41 -26.42 9.81
N PHE A 10 -21.37 -25.70 10.40
CA PHE A 10 -21.53 -24.26 10.16
C PHE A 10 -20.41 -23.41 10.79
N MET A 11 -19.90 -23.82 11.96
CA MET A 11 -18.69 -23.21 12.55
C MET A 11 -17.43 -23.49 11.74
N LEU A 12 -17.26 -24.70 11.24
CA LEU A 12 -16.14 -25.08 10.38
C LEU A 12 -16.15 -24.33 9.03
N LYS A 13 -17.34 -24.11 8.45
CA LYS A 13 -17.50 -23.37 7.19
C LYS A 13 -17.14 -21.89 7.32
N ASN A 14 -17.33 -21.30 8.51
CA ASN A 14 -16.97 -19.88 8.78
C ASN A 14 -15.56 -19.71 9.36
N MET A 15 -14.83 -20.78 9.61
CA MET A 15 -13.48 -20.77 10.22
C MET A 15 -12.37 -21.19 9.29
N PHE A 16 -12.61 -21.25 7.97
CA PHE A 16 -11.56 -21.67 7.04
C PHE A 16 -10.36 -20.73 7.14
N LEU A 17 -9.25 -21.25 7.68
CA LEU A 17 -7.95 -20.55 7.90
C LEU A 17 -7.96 -19.38 8.92
N LYS A 18 -9.10 -19.06 9.54
CA LYS A 18 -9.18 -17.93 10.48
C LYS A 18 -8.43 -18.25 11.78
N GLY A 19 -7.44 -17.41 12.11
CA GLY A 19 -6.63 -17.55 13.33
C GLY A 19 -5.67 -18.74 13.34
N ILE A 20 -5.41 -19.39 12.20
CA ILE A 20 -4.51 -20.57 12.11
C ILE A 20 -3.08 -20.25 12.59
N TYR A 21 -2.68 -19.00 12.50
CA TYR A 21 -1.37 -18.52 12.93
C TYR A 21 -1.41 -17.62 14.17
N ALA A 22 -2.52 -17.60 14.93
CA ALA A 22 -2.70 -16.72 16.08
C ALA A 22 -1.62 -16.88 17.17
N GLY A 23 -1.10 -18.09 17.38
CA GLY A 23 -0.06 -18.40 18.37
C GLY A 23 1.36 -18.41 17.85
N LYS A 24 1.60 -18.08 16.58
CA LYS A 24 2.94 -18.15 15.98
C LYS A 24 3.81 -16.95 16.38
N PRO A 25 5.15 -17.11 16.46
CA PRO A 25 6.07 -16.04 16.83
C PRO A 25 6.04 -14.87 15.84
N ALA A 26 6.49 -13.69 16.29
CA ALA A 26 6.49 -12.46 15.49
C ALA A 26 7.25 -12.61 14.15
N ILE A 27 8.41 -13.27 14.17
CA ILE A 27 9.22 -13.53 12.97
C ILE A 27 8.43 -14.30 11.92
N PHE A 28 7.70 -15.35 12.31
CA PHE A 28 6.86 -16.11 11.38
C PHE A 28 5.74 -15.22 10.77
N GLN A 29 5.07 -14.42 11.60
CA GLN A 29 4.02 -13.50 11.14
C GLN A 29 4.58 -12.46 10.17
N LEU A 30 5.80 -11.94 10.43
CA LEU A 30 6.49 -11.01 9.56
C LEU A 30 6.84 -11.65 8.20
N THR A 31 7.36 -12.89 8.21
CA THR A 31 7.65 -13.61 6.97
C THR A 31 6.38 -13.83 6.13
N VAL A 32 5.28 -14.23 6.77
CA VAL A 32 3.98 -14.37 6.09
C VAL A 32 3.51 -13.03 5.52
N LEU A 33 3.66 -11.94 6.27
CA LEU A 33 3.31 -10.59 5.80
C LEU A 33 4.11 -10.21 4.55
N LEU A 34 5.42 -10.41 4.55
CA LEU A 34 6.29 -10.12 3.40
C LEU A 34 5.89 -10.93 2.16
N LEU A 35 5.62 -12.23 2.34
CA LEU A 35 5.16 -13.08 1.23
C LEU A 35 3.82 -12.63 0.67
N LEU A 36 2.88 -12.20 1.54
CA LEU A 36 1.59 -11.67 1.12
C LEU A 36 1.74 -10.33 0.37
N ILE A 37 2.66 -9.46 0.80
CA ILE A 37 2.97 -8.19 0.11
C ILE A 37 3.51 -8.49 -1.29
N LEU A 38 4.49 -9.36 -1.41
CA LEU A 38 5.06 -9.75 -2.71
C LEU A 38 4.00 -10.37 -3.62
N ALA A 39 3.23 -11.31 -3.10
CA ALA A 39 2.13 -11.92 -3.86
C ALA A 39 1.10 -10.86 -4.29
N GLY A 40 0.67 -9.99 -3.39
CA GLY A 40 -0.28 -8.92 -3.67
C GLY A 40 0.22 -7.95 -4.74
N ALA A 41 1.49 -7.55 -4.66
CA ALA A 41 2.12 -6.68 -5.66
C ALA A 41 2.16 -7.33 -7.05
N VAL A 42 2.58 -8.59 -7.13
CA VAL A 42 2.63 -9.33 -8.40
C VAL A 42 1.23 -9.52 -8.99
N PHE A 43 0.28 -10.02 -8.18
CA PHE A 43 -1.08 -10.28 -8.65
C PHE A 43 -1.80 -9.00 -9.11
N SER A 44 -1.70 -7.92 -8.34
CA SER A 44 -2.34 -6.65 -8.70
C SER A 44 -1.76 -6.08 -10.00
N SER A 45 -0.43 -6.13 -10.18
CA SER A 45 0.22 -5.69 -11.41
C SER A 45 -0.19 -6.55 -12.61
N LEU A 46 -0.21 -7.87 -12.47
CA LEU A 46 -0.63 -8.78 -13.53
C LEU A 46 -2.09 -8.55 -13.95
N ILE A 47 -3.00 -8.32 -13.00
CA ILE A 47 -4.41 -8.04 -13.29
C ILE A 47 -4.52 -6.76 -14.13
N VAL A 48 -3.88 -5.67 -13.70
CA VAL A 48 -4.01 -4.39 -14.41
C VAL A 48 -3.32 -4.43 -15.77
N MET A 49 -2.11 -4.99 -15.83
CA MET A 49 -1.38 -5.11 -17.11
C MET A 49 -2.10 -6.06 -18.06
N GLY A 50 -2.66 -7.17 -17.57
CA GLY A 50 -3.46 -8.07 -18.39
C GLY A 50 -4.70 -7.39 -18.96
N PHE A 51 -5.42 -6.63 -18.15
CA PHE A 51 -6.57 -5.84 -18.57
C PHE A 51 -6.17 -4.74 -19.57
N PHE A 52 -5.08 -4.05 -19.30
CA PHE A 52 -4.55 -3.01 -20.21
C PHE A 52 -4.22 -3.57 -21.58
N TYR A 53 -3.44 -4.66 -21.66
CA TYR A 53 -3.05 -5.27 -22.92
C TYR A 53 -4.24 -5.90 -23.68
N MET A 54 -5.27 -6.35 -22.98
CA MET A 54 -6.51 -6.83 -23.59
C MET A 54 -7.24 -5.71 -24.34
N ILE A 55 -7.20 -4.48 -23.84
CA ILE A 55 -7.91 -3.32 -24.42
C ILE A 55 -7.05 -2.63 -25.49
N TYR A 56 -5.78 -2.39 -25.20
CA TYR A 56 -4.92 -1.53 -26.03
C TYR A 56 -3.90 -2.30 -26.88
N GLY A 57 -3.80 -3.62 -26.70
CA GLY A 57 -2.85 -4.48 -27.41
C GLY A 57 -1.46 -4.54 -26.76
N LEU A 58 -0.69 -5.58 -27.12
CA LEU A 58 0.60 -5.92 -26.50
C LEU A 58 1.72 -4.89 -26.70
N HIS A 59 1.61 -4.01 -27.70
CA HIS A 59 2.61 -3.00 -28.00
C HIS A 59 2.29 -1.62 -27.40
N ALA A 60 1.16 -1.49 -26.69
CA ALA A 60 0.78 -0.24 -26.08
C ALA A 60 1.64 0.07 -24.83
N ASP A 61 2.01 1.34 -24.68
CA ASP A 61 2.73 1.83 -23.50
C ASP A 61 1.74 2.46 -22.51
N ILE A 62 1.59 1.84 -21.35
CA ILE A 62 0.68 2.30 -20.29
C ILE A 62 0.96 3.74 -19.83
N THR A 63 2.20 4.21 -19.98
CA THR A 63 2.60 5.56 -19.55
C THR A 63 1.97 6.67 -20.40
N GLN A 64 1.37 6.33 -21.53
CA GLN A 64 0.64 7.26 -22.39
C GLN A 64 -0.83 7.43 -21.97
N TYR A 65 -1.32 6.55 -21.07
CA TYR A 65 -2.72 6.50 -20.63
C TYR A 65 -2.83 6.82 -19.15
N SER A 66 -2.95 8.12 -18.83
CA SER A 66 -3.00 8.60 -17.43
C SER A 66 -4.08 7.92 -16.58
N ASP A 67 -5.24 7.60 -17.16
CA ASP A 67 -6.32 6.93 -16.43
C ASP A 67 -5.97 5.47 -16.08
N MET A 68 -5.25 4.78 -16.98
CA MET A 68 -4.75 3.43 -16.71
C MET A 68 -3.62 3.46 -15.66
N MET A 69 -2.77 4.48 -15.68
CA MET A 69 -1.77 4.67 -14.63
C MET A 69 -2.41 4.91 -13.25
N ARG A 70 -3.49 5.71 -13.18
CA ARG A 70 -4.26 5.91 -11.94
C ARG A 70 -4.91 4.61 -11.45
N LEU A 71 -5.48 3.84 -12.37
CA LEU A 71 -6.07 2.55 -12.06
C LEU A 71 -4.99 1.56 -11.55
N LEU A 72 -3.83 1.53 -12.21
CA LEU A 72 -2.67 0.73 -11.77
C LEU A 72 -2.27 1.13 -10.35
N GLN A 73 -2.12 2.42 -10.07
CA GLN A 73 -1.76 2.94 -8.76
C GLN A 73 -2.77 2.49 -7.68
N LEU A 74 -4.07 2.63 -7.96
CA LEU A 74 -5.14 2.26 -7.03
C LEU A 74 -5.14 0.75 -6.73
N ILE A 75 -5.14 -0.07 -7.79
CA ILE A 75 -5.20 -1.54 -7.63
C ILE A 75 -3.91 -2.06 -7.00
N SER A 76 -2.76 -1.49 -7.37
CA SER A 76 -1.47 -1.83 -6.74
C SER A 76 -1.45 -1.47 -5.26
N ALA A 77 -1.96 -0.31 -4.87
CA ALA A 77 -2.06 0.07 -3.45
C ALA A 77 -2.96 -0.89 -2.66
N LEU A 78 -4.12 -1.25 -3.23
CA LEU A 78 -5.03 -2.23 -2.62
C LEU A 78 -4.40 -3.63 -2.51
N GLY A 79 -3.72 -4.09 -3.56
CA GLY A 79 -3.11 -5.43 -3.62
C GLY A 79 -1.85 -5.54 -2.77
N THR A 80 -1.02 -4.50 -2.74
CA THR A 80 0.28 -4.51 -2.04
C THR A 80 0.15 -4.20 -0.55
N PHE A 81 -0.80 -3.35 -0.16
CA PHE A 81 -0.91 -2.88 1.24
C PHE A 81 -2.18 -3.37 1.94
N LEU A 82 -3.36 -3.17 1.36
CA LEU A 82 -4.62 -3.51 2.03
C LEU A 82 -4.84 -5.02 2.11
N PHE A 83 -4.70 -5.71 0.99
CA PHE A 83 -4.93 -7.16 0.94
C PHE A 83 -4.03 -7.93 1.91
N PRO A 84 -2.70 -7.72 1.97
CA PRO A 84 -1.83 -8.40 2.93
C PRO A 84 -2.19 -8.10 4.39
N ALA A 85 -2.56 -6.86 4.71
CA ALA A 85 -2.96 -6.48 6.05
C ALA A 85 -4.23 -7.22 6.49
N LEU A 86 -5.25 -7.27 5.62
CA LEU A 86 -6.50 -7.99 5.89
C LEU A 86 -6.29 -9.51 5.96
N ALA A 87 -5.52 -10.07 5.02
CA ALA A 87 -5.20 -11.49 4.97
C ALA A 87 -4.41 -11.92 6.22
N LEU A 88 -3.40 -11.15 6.63
CA LEU A 88 -2.66 -11.42 7.85
C LEU A 88 -3.54 -11.35 9.08
N ALA A 89 -4.39 -10.31 9.21
CA ALA A 89 -5.32 -10.18 10.31
C ALA A 89 -6.30 -11.37 10.40
N TRP A 90 -6.74 -11.87 9.25
CA TRP A 90 -7.57 -13.06 9.17
C TRP A 90 -6.82 -14.32 9.61
N LEU A 91 -5.59 -14.52 9.14
CA LEU A 91 -4.78 -15.69 9.46
C LEU A 91 -4.26 -15.71 10.90
N CYS A 92 -3.97 -14.53 11.48
CA CYS A 92 -3.32 -14.41 12.77
C CYS A 92 -4.26 -14.03 13.92
N SER A 93 -5.56 -13.83 13.66
CA SER A 93 -6.51 -13.44 14.71
C SER A 93 -7.91 -13.99 14.51
N TYR A 94 -8.56 -14.32 15.62
CA TYR A 94 -9.99 -14.65 15.63
C TYR A 94 -10.88 -13.40 15.47
N ASN A 95 -10.35 -12.19 15.75
CA ASN A 95 -11.02 -10.91 15.61
C ASN A 95 -10.22 -9.95 14.72
N PRO A 96 -10.29 -10.05 13.38
CA PRO A 96 -9.51 -9.23 12.45
C PRO A 96 -9.71 -7.72 12.64
N LYS A 97 -10.92 -7.27 12.98
CA LYS A 97 -11.23 -5.85 13.23
C LYS A 97 -10.47 -5.31 14.45
N GLU A 98 -10.41 -6.09 15.51
CA GLU A 98 -9.66 -5.74 16.73
C GLU A 98 -8.15 -5.85 16.47
N TYR A 99 -7.74 -6.83 15.67
CA TYR A 99 -6.34 -6.99 15.27
C TYR A 99 -5.81 -5.75 14.54
N LEU A 100 -6.56 -5.20 13.61
CA LEU A 100 -6.19 -4.00 12.85
C LEU A 100 -6.54 -2.68 13.57
N SER A 101 -7.06 -2.76 14.80
CA SER A 101 -7.50 -1.58 15.59
C SER A 101 -8.52 -0.68 14.84
N ILE A 102 -9.33 -1.29 13.97
CA ILE A 102 -10.37 -0.59 13.21
C ILE A 102 -11.53 -0.27 14.17
N GLY A 103 -11.93 1.00 14.24
CA GLY A 103 -13.10 1.43 15.01
C GLY A 103 -12.82 2.42 16.13
N LYS A 104 -11.56 2.80 16.34
CA LYS A 104 -11.23 3.91 17.26
C LYS A 104 -10.93 5.16 16.44
N MET A 105 -11.92 6.04 16.34
CA MET A 105 -11.65 7.37 15.74
C MET A 105 -10.72 8.19 16.64
N PRO A 106 -9.69 8.81 16.07
CA PRO A 106 -8.82 9.71 16.82
C PRO A 106 -9.62 10.93 17.31
N LYS A 107 -9.25 11.44 18.48
CA LYS A 107 -9.86 12.67 18.99
C LYS A 107 -9.51 13.86 18.07
N GLY A 108 -10.43 14.82 17.93
CA GLY A 108 -10.27 15.95 17.00
C GLY A 108 -8.97 16.75 17.16
N HIS A 109 -8.49 16.94 18.41
CA HIS A 109 -7.21 17.60 18.65
C HIS A 109 -6.00 16.82 18.10
N ILE A 110 -6.07 15.47 18.04
CA ILE A 110 -5.01 14.63 17.46
C ILE A 110 -4.98 14.85 15.94
N LEU A 111 -6.14 14.92 15.28
CA LEU A 111 -6.23 15.24 13.86
C LEU A 111 -5.64 16.62 13.54
N LEU A 112 -5.95 17.63 14.36
CA LEU A 112 -5.41 18.97 14.22
C LEU A 112 -3.88 18.97 14.39
N LEU A 113 -3.36 18.31 15.44
CA LEU A 113 -1.92 18.20 15.65
C LEU A 113 -1.22 17.46 14.50
N THR A 114 -1.82 16.39 13.96
CA THR A 114 -1.28 15.68 12.80
C THR A 114 -1.21 16.60 11.59
N PHE A 115 -2.28 17.34 11.31
CA PHE A 115 -2.31 18.30 10.21
C PHE A 115 -1.22 19.39 10.35
N LEU A 116 -1.11 19.98 11.53
CA LEU A 116 -0.05 20.97 11.83
C LEU A 116 1.34 20.38 11.69
N SER A 117 1.55 19.15 12.16
CA SER A 117 2.85 18.47 12.05
C SER A 117 3.25 18.25 10.59
N ILE A 118 2.32 17.82 9.72
CA ILE A 118 2.57 17.66 8.29
C ILE A 118 2.96 19.00 7.66
N PHE A 119 2.23 20.06 7.99
CA PHE A 119 2.51 21.40 7.47
C PHE A 119 3.89 21.90 7.91
N LEU A 120 4.25 21.70 9.17
CA LEU A 120 5.53 22.13 9.72
C LEU A 120 6.72 21.31 9.18
N ILE A 121 6.55 20.04 8.87
CA ILE A 121 7.63 19.18 8.36
C ILE A 121 7.89 19.39 6.86
N THR A 122 6.93 19.93 6.09
CA THR A 122 7.03 20.14 4.65
C THR A 122 8.30 20.93 4.24
N PRO A 123 8.66 22.06 4.88
CA PRO A 123 9.90 22.77 4.56
C PRO A 123 11.15 21.92 4.79
N SER A 124 11.16 21.09 5.83
CA SER A 124 12.29 20.20 6.13
C SER A 124 12.44 19.11 5.06
N ILE A 125 11.34 18.55 4.59
CA ILE A 125 11.33 17.58 3.48
C ILE A 125 11.88 18.24 2.20
N SER A 126 11.43 19.45 1.88
CA SER A 126 11.91 20.21 0.71
C SER A 126 13.40 20.51 0.81
N LEU A 127 13.88 20.94 1.97
CA LEU A 127 15.29 21.19 2.21
C LEU A 127 16.14 19.93 2.04
N THR A 128 15.69 18.82 2.63
CA THR A 128 16.37 17.52 2.47
C THR A 128 16.41 17.08 1.01
N GLY A 129 15.34 17.30 0.24
CA GLY A 129 15.31 17.02 -1.19
C GLY A 129 16.32 17.86 -1.98
N ILE A 130 16.43 19.16 -1.67
CA ILE A 130 17.44 20.04 -2.30
C ILE A 130 18.86 19.57 -1.96
N LEU A 131 19.13 19.25 -0.71
CA LEU A 131 20.44 18.74 -0.29
C LEU A 131 20.77 17.42 -0.98
N ASN A 132 19.81 16.51 -1.09
CA ASN A 132 19.99 15.23 -1.79
C ASN A 132 20.35 15.43 -3.27
N LYS A 133 19.70 16.38 -3.96
CA LYS A 133 20.02 16.72 -5.37
C LYS A 133 21.42 17.32 -5.56
N GLN A 134 21.97 17.95 -4.53
CA GLN A 134 23.33 18.55 -4.54
C GLN A 134 24.42 17.57 -4.10
N MET A 135 24.05 16.41 -3.55
CA MET A 135 25.04 15.41 -3.15
C MET A 135 25.66 14.75 -4.38
N GLU A 136 26.98 14.75 -4.42
CA GLU A 136 27.78 14.02 -5.40
C GLU A 136 28.42 12.82 -4.70
N LEU A 137 28.32 11.64 -5.30
CA LEU A 137 28.98 10.45 -4.79
C LEU A 137 30.45 10.45 -5.22
N PRO A 138 31.34 9.77 -4.46
CA PRO A 138 32.73 9.60 -4.87
C PRO A 138 32.83 8.96 -6.27
N SER A 139 33.85 9.32 -7.05
CA SER A 139 34.03 8.93 -8.46
C SER A 139 33.96 7.42 -8.72
N PHE A 140 34.29 6.57 -7.73
CA PHE A 140 34.16 5.12 -7.86
C PHE A 140 32.70 4.62 -7.81
N MET A 141 31.75 5.47 -7.38
CA MET A 141 30.31 5.18 -7.31
C MET A 141 29.50 5.89 -8.41
N GLU A 142 30.14 6.56 -9.35
CA GLU A 142 29.49 7.27 -10.46
C GLU A 142 28.42 6.44 -11.20
N PRO A 143 28.61 5.13 -11.50
CA PRO A 143 27.57 4.33 -12.13
C PRO A 143 26.31 4.21 -11.28
N ILE A 144 26.44 4.16 -9.94
CA ILE A 144 25.32 4.08 -9.01
C ILE A 144 24.60 5.43 -8.97
N GLU A 145 25.36 6.53 -8.91
CA GLU A 145 24.80 7.88 -8.94
C GLU A 145 23.97 8.11 -10.22
N ASN A 146 24.52 7.79 -11.38
CA ASN A 146 23.85 7.93 -12.66
C ASN A 146 22.54 7.09 -12.70
N TRP A 147 22.60 5.85 -12.18
CA TRP A 147 21.39 5.02 -12.06
C TRP A 147 20.34 5.63 -11.12
N MET A 148 20.75 6.16 -9.96
CA MET A 148 19.82 6.81 -9.01
C MET A 148 19.19 8.05 -9.62
N ARG A 149 19.95 8.91 -10.30
CA ARG A 149 19.45 10.11 -10.98
C ARG A 149 18.45 9.74 -12.08
N LEU A 150 18.75 8.72 -12.88
CA LEU A 150 17.83 8.22 -13.91
C LEU A 150 16.50 7.72 -13.30
N GLN A 151 16.56 7.03 -12.16
CA GLN A 151 15.36 6.57 -11.46
C GLN A 151 14.55 7.75 -10.90
N GLU A 152 15.20 8.78 -10.37
CA GLU A 152 14.56 9.99 -9.86
C GLU A 152 13.85 10.75 -10.98
N GLU A 153 14.51 10.96 -12.12
CA GLU A 153 13.91 11.59 -13.30
C GLU A 153 12.71 10.80 -13.83
N THR A 154 12.84 9.48 -13.89
CA THR A 154 11.77 8.60 -14.34
C THR A 154 10.56 8.70 -13.40
N ALA A 155 10.80 8.68 -12.08
CA ALA A 155 9.74 8.82 -11.08
C ALA A 155 9.06 10.19 -11.15
N GLU A 156 9.83 11.28 -11.36
CA GLU A 156 9.30 12.63 -11.53
C GLU A 156 8.41 12.71 -12.78
N GLN A 157 8.88 12.20 -13.92
CA GLN A 157 8.10 12.19 -15.16
C GLN A 157 6.81 11.36 -15.03
N LEU A 158 6.86 10.18 -14.39
CA LEU A 158 5.68 9.36 -14.13
C LEU A 158 4.69 10.09 -13.22
N THR A 159 5.19 10.77 -12.19
CA THR A 159 4.35 11.58 -11.28
C THR A 159 3.67 12.72 -12.03
N LEU A 160 4.39 13.45 -12.88
CA LEU A 160 3.81 14.50 -13.71
C LEU A 160 2.75 13.97 -14.67
N LYS A 161 2.99 12.81 -15.30
CA LYS A 161 2.00 12.14 -16.16
C LYS A 161 0.77 11.70 -15.37
N LEU A 162 0.94 11.17 -14.17
CA LEU A 162 -0.14 10.74 -13.28
C LEU A 162 -1.01 11.92 -12.86
N LEU A 163 -0.39 13.08 -12.56
CA LEU A 163 -1.05 14.32 -12.21
C LEU A 163 -1.61 15.07 -13.43
N ALA A 164 -1.22 14.67 -14.65
CA ALA A 164 -1.66 15.32 -15.87
C ALA A 164 -3.19 15.30 -15.99
N GLY A 165 -3.72 16.43 -16.49
CA GLY A 165 -5.14 16.64 -16.70
C GLY A 165 -5.57 18.00 -16.13
N ARG A 166 -6.62 18.54 -16.75
CA ARG A 166 -7.18 19.84 -16.35
C ARG A 166 -8.61 19.64 -15.87
N GLY A 167 -8.94 20.32 -14.79
CA GLY A 167 -10.30 20.34 -14.25
C GLY A 167 -10.41 19.78 -12.83
N ILE A 168 -11.47 20.19 -12.15
CA ILE A 168 -11.73 19.85 -10.74
C ILE A 168 -11.98 18.35 -10.54
N ILE A 169 -12.55 17.70 -11.55
CA ILE A 169 -12.83 16.24 -11.51
C ILE A 169 -11.52 15.46 -11.50
N THR A 170 -10.57 15.81 -12.38
CA THR A 170 -9.24 15.17 -12.42
C THR A 170 -8.47 15.39 -11.12
N LEU A 171 -8.52 16.61 -10.57
CA LEU A 171 -7.92 16.91 -9.27
C LEU A 171 -8.51 16.03 -8.15
N PHE A 172 -9.84 15.88 -8.13
CA PHE A 172 -10.53 15.06 -7.14
C PHE A 172 -10.16 13.56 -7.26
N PHE A 173 -10.11 13.03 -8.48
CA PHE A 173 -9.64 11.65 -8.73
C PHE A 173 -8.20 11.46 -8.31
N ASN A 174 -7.29 12.38 -8.65
CA ASN A 174 -5.90 12.32 -8.23
C ASN A 174 -5.77 12.32 -6.71
N LEU A 175 -6.53 13.18 -6.02
CA LEU A 175 -6.54 13.24 -4.55
C LEU A 175 -7.01 11.91 -3.94
N ILE A 176 -8.08 11.32 -4.47
CA ILE A 176 -8.59 10.03 -3.97
C ILE A 176 -7.57 8.91 -4.22
N VAL A 177 -7.04 8.79 -5.44
CA VAL A 177 -6.17 7.67 -5.82
C VAL A 177 -4.80 7.79 -5.18
N ILE A 178 -4.18 8.97 -5.24
CA ILE A 178 -2.78 9.15 -4.82
C ILE A 178 -2.69 9.36 -3.31
N ALA A 179 -3.58 10.18 -2.72
CA ALA A 179 -3.47 10.52 -1.32
C ALA A 179 -4.35 9.66 -0.41
N VAL A 180 -5.67 9.58 -0.70
CA VAL A 180 -6.61 8.91 0.21
C VAL A 180 -6.44 7.39 0.16
N ALA A 181 -6.40 6.80 -1.04
CA ALA A 181 -6.27 5.35 -1.17
C ALA A 181 -4.90 4.86 -0.66
N ALA A 182 -3.80 5.53 -1.04
CA ALA A 182 -2.47 5.19 -0.53
C ALA A 182 -2.41 5.33 0.99
N GLY A 183 -2.79 6.49 1.53
CA GLY A 183 -2.75 6.74 2.98
C GLY A 183 -3.55 5.73 3.79
N ILE A 184 -4.78 5.37 3.34
CA ILE A 184 -5.60 4.37 4.03
C ILE A 184 -4.95 2.98 3.96
N THR A 185 -4.52 2.55 2.78
CA THR A 185 -3.98 1.20 2.59
C THR A 185 -2.64 1.00 3.33
N GLU A 186 -1.79 2.01 3.32
CA GLU A 186 -0.53 2.03 4.08
C GLU A 186 -0.78 2.00 5.59
N GLU A 187 -1.76 2.76 6.11
CA GLU A 187 -2.10 2.77 7.52
C GLU A 187 -2.56 1.37 7.99
N PHE A 188 -3.34 0.66 7.18
CA PHE A 188 -3.75 -0.72 7.48
C PHE A 188 -2.53 -1.65 7.57
N LEU A 189 -1.55 -1.52 6.66
CA LEU A 189 -0.37 -2.37 6.67
C LEU A 189 0.57 -2.01 7.82
N PHE A 190 0.98 -0.73 7.90
CA PHE A 190 2.03 -0.33 8.83
C PHE A 190 1.52 -0.29 10.27
N ARG A 191 0.40 0.39 10.50
CA ARG A 191 -0.15 0.53 11.86
C ARG A 191 -0.98 -0.66 12.27
N GLY A 192 -1.82 -1.17 11.37
CA GLY A 192 -2.69 -2.32 11.66
C GLY A 192 -1.92 -3.63 11.78
N ALA A 193 -1.06 -3.96 10.84
CA ALA A 193 -0.37 -5.24 10.78
C ALA A 193 1.06 -5.18 11.34
N LEU A 194 1.94 -4.37 10.77
CA LEU A 194 3.37 -4.37 11.07
C LEU A 194 3.67 -3.93 12.51
N GLN A 195 3.12 -2.80 12.94
CA GLN A 195 3.32 -2.27 14.30
C GLN A 195 2.85 -3.27 15.36
N ARG A 196 1.77 -4.00 15.09
CA ARG A 196 1.26 -5.02 16.01
C ARG A 196 2.16 -6.25 16.10
N ILE A 197 2.83 -6.63 15.01
CA ILE A 197 3.80 -7.73 15.04
C ILE A 197 5.03 -7.35 15.85
N ILE A 198 5.56 -6.13 15.65
CA ILE A 198 6.76 -5.64 16.30
C ILE A 198 6.51 -5.34 17.80
N GLY A 199 5.31 -4.93 18.15
CA GLY A 199 4.92 -4.59 19.54
C GLY A 199 4.54 -5.79 20.42
N LYS A 200 4.68 -7.04 19.91
CA LYS A 200 4.52 -8.28 20.69
C LYS A 200 5.83 -8.68 21.32
#